data_3decd543407759fc90e170f4b258d248
#
_entry.id   3decd543407759fc90e170f4b258d248
#
_cell.length_a   1.000
_cell.length_b   1.000
_cell.length_c   1.000
_cell.angle_alpha   90.00
_cell.angle_beta   90.00
_cell.angle_gamma   90.00
#
_symmetry.space_group_name_H-M   'P 1'
#
loop_
_entity.id
_entity.type
_entity.pdbx_description
1 polymer ?
#
loop_
_entity_poly.entity_id
_entity_poly.type
_entity_poly.pdbx_seq_one_letter_code
_entity_poly.pdbx_strand_id
1 'polypeptide(L)'
;MAHYTVIKADTAIYKDGISVEGCDMTGLPEDFHALQWNGSTGHVEYSDVLKPNLTISAESEIESALGVSLSTLIDRRDARLEEIDNE
;
A
#
# COMPACT_ATOMS: atom_id res chain seq x y z
N MET A 1 -14.02 0.87 -9.41
CA MET A 1 -13.32 1.36 -8.23
C MET A 1 -11.82 1.18 -8.41
N ALA A 2 -11.02 2.04 -7.79
CA ALA A 2 -9.57 1.97 -7.96
C ALA A 2 -8.97 0.75 -7.26
N HIS A 3 -8.05 0.09 -7.95
CA HIS A 3 -7.27 -1.00 -7.41
C HIS A 3 -5.91 -0.46 -6.97
N TYR A 4 -5.58 -0.62 -5.70
CA TYR A 4 -4.30 -0.19 -5.15
C TYR A 4 -3.45 -1.39 -4.76
N THR A 5 -2.17 -1.34 -5.12
CA THR A 5 -1.15 -2.29 -4.69
C THR A 5 0.01 -1.52 -4.08
N VAL A 6 0.40 -1.88 -2.88
CA VAL A 6 1.54 -1.27 -2.19
C VAL A 6 2.60 -2.33 -2.00
N ILE A 7 3.79 -2.11 -2.54
CA ILE A 7 4.94 -3.01 -2.41
C ILE A 7 6.04 -2.29 -1.63
N LYS A 8 6.26 -2.70 -0.39
CA LYS A 8 7.23 -2.04 0.50
C LYS A 8 8.66 -2.11 -0.02
N ALA A 9 9.08 -3.27 -0.49
CA ALA A 9 10.46 -3.48 -0.96
C ALA A 9 10.81 -2.56 -2.13
N ASP A 10 9.84 -2.29 -3.00
CA ASP A 10 10.02 -1.43 -4.18
C ASP A 10 9.69 0.03 -3.89
N THR A 11 9.22 0.34 -2.70
CA THR A 11 8.67 1.66 -2.33
C THR A 11 7.63 2.14 -3.34
N ALA A 12 6.89 1.21 -3.92
CA ALA A 12 5.96 1.48 -5.02
C ALA A 12 4.51 1.41 -4.56
N ILE A 13 3.71 2.34 -5.05
CA ILE A 13 2.25 2.32 -4.89
C ILE A 13 1.64 2.32 -6.30
N TYR A 14 0.88 1.27 -6.60
CA TYR A 14 0.20 1.12 -7.88
C TYR A 14 -1.24 1.55 -7.73
N LYS A 15 -1.74 2.27 -8.72
CA LYS A 15 -3.17 2.57 -8.85
C LYS A 15 -3.59 2.13 -10.24
N ASP A 16 -4.50 1.15 -10.32
CA ASP A 16 -5.03 0.62 -11.58
C ASP A 16 -3.91 0.18 -12.54
N GLY A 17 -2.85 -0.42 -11.98
CA GLY A 17 -1.73 -0.95 -12.75
C GLY A 17 -0.62 0.06 -13.06
N ILE A 18 -0.80 1.32 -12.69
CA ILE A 18 0.21 2.37 -12.91
C ILE A 18 1.03 2.53 -11.63
N SER A 19 2.33 2.27 -11.72
CA SER A 19 3.22 2.34 -10.57
C SER A 19 3.80 3.73 -10.35
N VAL A 20 3.95 4.11 -9.08
CA VAL A 20 4.72 5.27 -8.66
C VAL A 20 5.74 4.78 -7.65
N GLU A 21 7.02 4.85 -7.99
CA GLU A 21 8.11 4.40 -7.13
C GLU A 21 8.71 5.55 -6.32
N GLY A 22 9.39 5.20 -5.24
CA GLY A 22 10.01 6.21 -4.36
C GLY A 22 9.02 6.83 -3.39
N CYS A 23 7.91 6.16 -3.11
CA CYS A 23 6.93 6.64 -2.13
C CYS A 23 7.45 6.42 -0.70
N ASP A 24 7.01 7.28 0.22
CA ASP A 24 7.35 7.14 1.63
C ASP A 24 6.63 5.90 2.22
N MET A 25 7.40 5.02 2.84
CA MET A 25 6.89 3.78 3.47
C MET A 25 7.00 3.82 5.00
N THR A 26 7.24 5.01 5.58
CA THR A 26 7.38 5.19 7.01
C THR A 26 6.11 4.75 7.76
N GLY A 27 6.28 4.05 8.86
CA GLY A 27 5.16 3.62 9.71
C GLY A 27 4.54 2.29 9.35
N LEU A 28 4.91 1.70 8.21
CA LEU A 28 4.44 0.37 7.85
C LEU A 28 5.16 -0.70 8.70
N PRO A 29 4.48 -1.81 9.04
CA PRO A 29 5.10 -2.87 9.84
C PRO A 29 6.35 -3.43 9.17
N GLU A 30 7.33 -3.83 9.96
CA GLU A 30 8.59 -4.37 9.46
C GLU A 30 8.38 -5.62 8.62
N ASP A 31 7.42 -6.46 8.98
CA ASP A 31 7.10 -7.69 8.28
C ASP A 31 6.08 -7.52 7.15
N PHE A 32 5.63 -6.30 6.91
CA PHE A 32 4.72 -6.00 5.79
C PHE A 32 5.48 -6.15 4.47
N HIS A 33 4.91 -6.91 3.55
CA HIS A 33 5.46 -7.07 2.20
C HIS A 33 4.63 -6.32 1.17
N ALA A 34 3.34 -6.59 1.11
CA ALA A 34 2.46 -5.99 0.09
C ALA A 34 1.02 -5.89 0.55
N LEU A 35 0.31 -4.92 0.01
CA LEU A 35 -1.14 -4.76 0.15
C LEU A 35 -1.77 -4.83 -1.24
N GLN A 36 -2.83 -5.63 -1.37
CA GLN A 36 -3.69 -5.66 -2.55
C GLN A 36 -5.07 -5.21 -2.11
N TRP A 37 -5.62 -4.18 -2.75
CA TRP A 37 -6.95 -3.64 -2.42
C TRP A 37 -7.70 -3.29 -3.70
N ASN A 38 -8.88 -3.88 -3.89
CA ASN A 38 -9.67 -3.67 -5.10
C ASN A 38 -10.83 -2.69 -4.95
N GLY A 39 -10.88 -1.98 -3.82
CA GLY A 39 -11.95 -1.03 -3.53
C GLY A 39 -13.03 -1.59 -2.60
N SER A 40 -13.11 -2.90 -2.45
CA SER A 40 -14.09 -3.58 -1.60
C SER A 40 -13.45 -4.62 -0.69
N THR A 41 -12.50 -5.38 -1.22
CA THR A 41 -11.79 -6.43 -0.50
C THR A 41 -10.33 -6.42 -0.91
N GLY A 42 -9.51 -7.12 -0.16
CA GLY A 42 -8.12 -7.26 -0.47
C GLY A 42 -7.41 -8.17 0.52
N HIS A 43 -6.09 -8.08 0.53
CA HIS A 43 -5.29 -8.83 1.49
C HIS A 43 -3.95 -8.15 1.72
N VAL A 44 -3.37 -8.44 2.89
CA VAL A 44 -2.03 -8.02 3.25
C VAL A 44 -1.12 -9.25 3.19
N GLU A 45 0.01 -9.11 2.50
CA GLU A 45 1.03 -10.15 2.40
C GLU A 45 2.19 -9.79 3.31
N TYR A 46 2.75 -10.80 3.98
CA TYR A 46 3.87 -10.60 4.90
C TYR A 46 5.14 -11.24 4.35
N SER A 47 6.29 -10.68 4.71
CA SER A 47 7.60 -11.21 4.30
C SER A 47 7.94 -12.53 4.98
N ASP A 48 7.35 -12.81 6.15
CA ASP A 48 7.50 -14.08 6.83
C ASP A 48 6.68 -15.16 6.11
N VAL A 49 7.35 -16.14 5.53
CA VAL A 49 6.70 -17.22 4.76
C VAL A 49 5.76 -18.09 5.61
N LEU A 50 5.92 -18.06 6.93
CA LEU A 50 5.07 -18.82 7.85
C LEU A 50 3.82 -18.04 8.27
N LYS A 51 3.75 -16.74 7.97
CA LYS A 51 2.63 -15.89 8.33
C LYS A 51 1.65 -15.81 7.16
N PRO A 52 0.40 -16.30 7.32
CA PRO A 52 -0.56 -16.28 6.22
C PRO A 52 -1.00 -14.86 5.89
N ASN A 53 -1.49 -14.68 4.66
CA ASN A 53 -2.06 -13.41 4.22
C ASN A 53 -3.26 -13.05 5.10
N LEU A 54 -3.37 -11.76 5.41
CA LEU A 54 -4.52 -11.23 6.16
C LEU A 54 -5.57 -10.74 5.17
N THR A 55 -6.77 -11.31 5.24
CA THR A 55 -7.89 -10.88 4.40
C THR A 55 -8.45 -9.55 4.92
N ILE A 56 -8.67 -8.60 4.02
CA ILE A 56 -9.24 -7.29 4.30
C ILE A 56 -10.61 -7.21 3.64
N SER A 57 -11.64 -6.92 4.43
CA SER A 57 -13.02 -6.82 3.96
C SER A 57 -13.58 -5.40 4.03
N ALA A 58 -12.83 -4.45 4.59
CA ALA A 58 -13.21 -3.06 4.70
C ALA A 58 -11.96 -2.19 4.71
N GLU A 59 -12.07 -0.96 4.20
CA GLU A 59 -10.95 -0.02 4.14
C GLU A 59 -10.37 0.28 5.53
N SER A 60 -11.22 0.36 6.55
CA SER A 60 -10.78 0.61 7.93
C SER A 60 -9.84 -0.48 8.47
N GLU A 61 -9.94 -1.70 7.94
CA GLU A 61 -9.06 -2.80 8.35
C GLU A 61 -7.63 -2.60 7.87
N ILE A 62 -7.43 -1.82 6.81
CA ILE A 62 -6.09 -1.49 6.30
C ILE A 62 -5.32 -0.72 7.38
N GLU A 63 -5.93 0.30 7.95
CA GLU A 63 -5.28 1.07 9.01
C GLU A 63 -5.02 0.21 10.25
N SER A 64 -5.97 -0.64 10.61
CA SER A 64 -5.81 -1.54 11.75
C SER A 64 -4.64 -2.51 11.55
N ALA A 65 -4.45 -3.01 10.33
CA ALA A 65 -3.39 -3.96 10.02
C ALA A 65 -2.03 -3.29 9.84
N LEU A 66 -1.99 -2.12 9.22
CA LEU A 66 -0.74 -1.47 8.81
C LEU A 66 -0.31 -0.30 9.69
N GLY A 67 -1.20 0.22 10.53
CA GLY A 67 -0.93 1.43 11.30
C GLY A 67 -0.96 2.70 10.46
N VAL A 68 -1.25 2.58 9.17
CA VAL A 68 -1.31 3.69 8.22
C VAL A 68 -2.56 3.50 7.37
N SER A 69 -3.39 4.53 7.23
CA SER A 69 -4.62 4.44 6.46
C SER A 69 -4.36 4.41 4.96
N LEU A 70 -5.32 3.90 4.21
CA LEU A 70 -5.24 3.92 2.75
C LEU A 70 -5.14 5.36 2.21
N SER A 71 -5.90 6.30 2.81
CA SER A 71 -5.83 7.70 2.36
C SER A 71 -4.45 8.30 2.55
N THR A 72 -3.75 7.94 3.63
CA THR A 72 -2.37 8.37 3.85
C THR A 72 -1.43 7.81 2.77
N LEU A 73 -1.61 6.54 2.41
CA LEU A 73 -0.81 5.92 1.35
C LEU A 73 -1.08 6.57 -0.01
N ILE A 74 -2.32 6.90 -0.29
CA ILE A 74 -2.68 7.62 -1.52
C ILE A 74 -2.04 9.01 -1.55
N ASP A 75 -2.05 9.72 -0.41
CA ASP A 75 -1.41 11.04 -0.30
C ASP A 75 0.09 10.95 -0.55
N ARG A 76 0.75 9.89 -0.06
CA ARG A 76 2.18 9.65 -0.29
C ARG A 76 2.48 9.40 -1.76
N ARG A 77 1.60 8.67 -2.44
CA ARG A 77 1.69 8.43 -3.88
C ARG A 77 1.57 9.76 -4.64
N ASP A 78 0.57 10.55 -4.30
CA ASP A 78 0.31 11.82 -4.96
C ASP A 78 1.45 12.82 -4.73
N ALA A 79 2.00 12.85 -3.51
CA ALA A 79 3.16 13.67 -3.18
C ALA A 79 4.38 13.28 -4.02
N ARG A 80 4.61 11.98 -4.21
CA ARG A 80 5.72 11.50 -5.04
C ARG A 80 5.51 11.83 -6.51
N LEU A 81 4.27 11.72 -7.01
CA LEU A 81 3.93 12.13 -8.38
C LEU A 81 4.25 13.59 -8.61
N GLU A 82 3.90 14.44 -7.66
CA GLU A 82 4.20 15.88 -7.74
C GLU A 82 5.70 16.16 -7.81
N GLU A 83 6.50 15.42 -7.03
CA GLU A 83 7.97 15.52 -7.09
C GLU A 83 8.49 15.14 -8.47
N ILE A 84 7.97 14.06 -9.06
CA ILE A 84 8.37 13.60 -10.39
C ILE A 84 8.01 14.63 -11.46
N ASP A 85 6.83 15.23 -11.38
CA ASP A 85 6.37 16.23 -12.34
C ASP A 85 7.21 17.50 -12.29
N ASN A 86 7.88 17.77 -11.16
CA ASN A 86 8.73 18.95 -10.98
C ASN A 86 10.20 18.69 -11.29
N GLU A 87 10.55 17.49 -11.68
CA GLU A 87 11.93 17.16 -12.15
C GLU A 87 12.15 17.61 -13.63
#